data_42157911a3182ee265543ddf67bcc5fe
#
_entry.id   42157911a3182ee265543ddf67bcc5fe
#
_cell.length_a   1.000
_cell.length_b   1.000
_cell.length_c   1.000
_cell.angle_alpha   90.00
_cell.angle_beta   90.00
_cell.angle_gamma   90.00
#
_symmetry.space_group_name_H-M   'P 1'
#
loop_
_entity.id
_entity.type
_entity.pdbx_description
1 polymer ?
#
loop_
_entity_poly.entity_id
_entity_poly.type
_entity_poly.pdbx_seq_one_letter_code
_entity_poly.pdbx_strand_id
1 'polypeptide(L)'
;MTFPLAGCTLSGVFAHVPEAFAPVASALGNQATALGIEVMKQPGACADGLELRFEVPGLAPIDGRLCGWADGRSIGAGELTVQAASGLMAVHGRASGGARPLGVDYVSTLAASLALQGAFAAAIGQLHGHGHSRVNVSLAGAATLAIGQYLAGATAPEGAERLLPGCTSSRERPPFTSADGLVFELETLDAEPWRRFWSGLGIPGELAGKGWSAFLLRYAKAVSPMPVQLMEALSQVPYAAIAERCAAAGLSICPLRSLHQRLADEDLPALLEQGPWRFSSGSGGLTPSPVRERGDLPLSGMRVIESCRRIQGPLAGHLLALLGAEVIRIELPGGDPLRGMPPLVDGCSVRFDALNRHKSVCELDIKSARGRSELLELASQADVFLHNWAPGKAAELCLEHADLARVNPALIYAYAGGWGEQRDLQRMPGTDFMVQAYSGVASQIARRSASAGGSLFTVLDVLGGVVATQGISAALLRRALKGEAGRVDSSLLGAATLLCSEPLRALRDGKAPAEPPVAGVYPTAAGLLAIECRNSADVECLRQALDYPLDTEPALRDEQIAHCLASRDAHAWQELLQAFGLAAATVTEDLSTLHQDGRIAPCLHTEDYTLVKSPWSFT
;
A
#
# COMPACT_ATOMS: atom_id res chain seq x y z
N MET A 1 -22.44 2.04 -16.81
CA MET A 1 -21.64 2.21 -15.60
C MET A 1 -21.60 3.68 -15.25
N THR A 2 -21.91 4.06 -14.04
CA THR A 2 -21.89 5.47 -13.60
C THR A 2 -20.59 5.73 -12.84
N PHE A 3 -19.77 6.62 -13.35
CA PHE A 3 -18.60 7.11 -12.62
C PHE A 3 -19.06 7.85 -11.35
N PRO A 4 -18.47 7.57 -10.17
CA PRO A 4 -18.97 8.09 -8.90
C PRO A 4 -18.91 9.62 -8.80
N LEU A 5 -17.87 10.24 -9.33
CA LEU A 5 -17.59 11.67 -9.22
C LEU A 5 -17.67 12.42 -10.55
N ALA A 6 -18.47 11.92 -11.50
CA ALA A 6 -18.76 12.64 -12.74
C ALA A 6 -19.39 14.02 -12.44
N GLY A 7 -18.82 15.07 -13.05
CA GLY A 7 -19.15 16.47 -12.82
C GLY A 7 -18.21 17.21 -11.86
N CYS A 8 -17.28 16.51 -11.20
CA CYS A 8 -16.17 17.14 -10.49
C CYS A 8 -14.99 17.37 -11.43
N THR A 9 -14.15 18.36 -11.13
CA THR A 9 -12.94 18.65 -11.90
C THR A 9 -11.70 18.64 -11.01
N LEU A 10 -10.58 18.21 -11.57
CA LEU A 10 -9.27 18.30 -10.95
C LEU A 10 -8.36 19.09 -11.89
N SER A 11 -7.97 20.29 -11.50
CA SER A 11 -7.02 21.10 -12.25
C SER A 11 -5.67 21.17 -11.54
N GLY A 12 -4.58 21.31 -12.31
CA GLY A 12 -3.24 21.43 -11.78
C GLY A 12 -2.17 21.54 -12.85
N VAL A 13 -0.96 21.87 -12.40
CA VAL A 13 0.20 21.98 -13.27
C VAL A 13 0.81 20.59 -13.48
N PHE A 14 0.14 19.76 -14.28
CA PHE A 14 0.58 18.37 -14.54
C PHE A 14 1.60 18.27 -15.69
N ALA A 15 1.72 19.29 -16.53
CA ALA A 15 2.55 19.23 -17.73
C ALA A 15 4.03 19.63 -17.49
N HIS A 16 4.30 20.39 -16.45
CA HIS A 16 5.62 20.92 -16.14
C HIS A 16 5.92 20.79 -14.63
N VAL A 17 5.62 19.62 -14.07
CA VAL A 17 6.08 19.25 -12.73
C VAL A 17 7.58 18.92 -12.78
N PRO A 18 8.31 19.08 -11.67
CA PRO A 18 9.65 18.53 -11.58
C PRO A 18 9.63 17.03 -11.95
N GLU A 19 10.59 16.58 -12.72
CA GLU A 19 10.65 15.20 -13.24
C GLU A 19 10.51 14.14 -12.12
N ALA A 20 11.05 14.42 -10.95
CA ALA A 20 10.91 13.56 -9.77
C ALA A 20 9.45 13.38 -9.31
N PHE A 21 8.54 14.29 -9.67
CA PHE A 21 7.10 14.25 -9.37
C PHE A 21 6.24 13.74 -10.54
N ALA A 22 6.82 13.42 -11.69
CA ALA A 22 6.09 12.91 -12.84
C ALA A 22 5.29 11.62 -12.51
N PRO A 23 5.81 10.64 -11.72
CA PRO A 23 5.02 9.48 -11.31
C PRO A 23 3.80 9.83 -10.45
N VAL A 24 3.94 10.78 -9.54
CA VAL A 24 2.82 11.25 -8.69
C VAL A 24 1.74 11.91 -9.54
N ALA A 25 2.14 12.79 -10.47
CA ALA A 25 1.22 13.49 -11.37
C ALA A 25 0.46 12.51 -12.27
N SER A 26 1.15 11.51 -12.81
CA SER A 26 0.57 10.44 -13.61
C SER A 26 -0.41 9.59 -12.79
N ALA A 27 -0.02 9.13 -11.61
CA ALA A 27 -0.86 8.35 -10.70
C ALA A 27 -2.12 9.12 -10.30
N LEU A 28 -1.98 10.42 -9.98
CA LEU A 28 -3.09 11.29 -9.60
C LEU A 28 -4.10 11.46 -10.75
N GLY A 29 -3.62 11.76 -11.96
CA GLY A 29 -4.46 11.93 -13.13
C GLY A 29 -5.20 10.64 -13.51
N ASN A 30 -4.52 9.50 -13.48
CA ASN A 30 -5.12 8.20 -13.78
C ASN A 30 -6.22 7.82 -12.78
N GLN A 31 -5.99 8.03 -11.48
CA GLN A 31 -6.97 7.75 -10.44
C GLN A 31 -8.17 8.69 -10.51
N ALA A 32 -7.95 9.98 -10.74
CA ALA A 32 -9.03 10.95 -10.91
C ALA A 32 -9.91 10.59 -12.11
N THR A 33 -9.30 10.29 -13.26
CA THR A 33 -10.04 9.87 -14.47
C THR A 33 -10.85 8.59 -14.24
N ALA A 34 -10.29 7.61 -13.55
CA ALA A 34 -10.97 6.36 -13.22
C ALA A 34 -12.20 6.57 -12.31
N LEU A 35 -12.22 7.62 -11.51
CA LEU A 35 -13.37 8.02 -10.70
C LEU A 35 -14.37 8.92 -11.45
N GLY A 36 -14.08 9.27 -12.72
CA GLY A 36 -14.91 10.13 -13.56
C GLY A 36 -14.71 11.63 -13.32
N ILE A 37 -13.62 12.01 -12.66
CA ILE A 37 -13.23 13.40 -12.46
C ILE A 37 -12.57 13.90 -13.74
N GLU A 38 -13.00 15.05 -14.25
CA GLU A 38 -12.38 15.71 -15.40
C GLU A 38 -11.02 16.29 -14.99
N VAL A 39 -9.94 15.86 -15.67
CA VAL A 39 -8.58 16.34 -15.38
C VAL A 39 -8.19 17.44 -16.34
N MET A 40 -8.02 18.66 -15.81
CA MET A 40 -7.64 19.84 -16.57
C MET A 40 -6.17 20.20 -16.32
N LYS A 41 -5.35 20.12 -17.37
CA LYS A 41 -3.94 20.52 -17.31
C LYS A 41 -3.82 22.03 -17.41
N GLN A 42 -3.32 22.68 -16.37
CA GLN A 42 -3.05 24.10 -16.38
C GLN A 42 -1.66 24.39 -16.94
N PRO A 43 -1.46 25.49 -17.73
CA PRO A 43 -0.15 25.95 -18.10
C PRO A 43 0.56 26.55 -16.88
N GLY A 44 1.87 26.33 -16.77
CA GLY A 44 2.69 26.82 -15.67
C GLY A 44 3.79 25.82 -15.33
N ALA A 45 4.69 26.20 -14.43
CA ALA A 45 5.70 25.34 -13.85
C ALA A 45 5.56 25.40 -12.33
N CYS A 46 5.53 24.25 -11.67
CA CYS A 46 5.63 24.15 -10.22
C CYS A 46 7.09 23.83 -9.87
N ALA A 47 7.76 24.71 -9.16
CA ALA A 47 9.18 24.53 -8.81
C ALA A 47 9.39 23.59 -7.60
N ASP A 48 8.35 23.40 -6.78
CA ASP A 48 8.48 22.68 -5.50
C ASP A 48 7.25 21.78 -5.25
N GLY A 49 7.28 20.59 -5.86
CA GLY A 49 6.22 19.61 -5.71
C GLY A 49 5.12 19.69 -6.76
N LEU A 50 3.89 19.40 -6.38
CA LEU A 50 2.70 19.41 -7.24
C LEU A 50 1.57 20.15 -6.54
N GLU A 51 0.99 21.15 -7.24
CA GLU A 51 -0.21 21.84 -6.81
C GLU A 51 -1.42 21.37 -7.61
N LEU A 52 -2.54 21.23 -6.94
CA LEU A 52 -3.79 20.80 -7.52
C LEU A 52 -4.97 21.59 -6.95
N ARG A 53 -6.06 21.66 -7.70
CA ARG A 53 -7.34 22.21 -7.25
C ARG A 53 -8.44 21.24 -7.62
N PHE A 54 -9.18 20.80 -6.62
CA PHE A 54 -10.35 19.96 -6.76
C PHE A 54 -11.62 20.81 -6.62
N GLU A 55 -12.48 20.74 -7.61
CA GLU A 55 -13.71 21.51 -7.68
C GLU A 55 -14.92 20.58 -7.74
N VAL A 56 -15.88 20.85 -6.89
CA VAL A 56 -17.16 20.14 -6.81
C VAL A 56 -18.25 21.17 -7.05
N PRO A 57 -19.23 20.90 -7.93
CA PRO A 57 -20.32 21.84 -8.20
C PRO A 57 -21.04 22.26 -6.91
N GLY A 58 -21.11 23.57 -6.67
CA GLY A 58 -21.79 24.14 -5.50
C GLY A 58 -20.95 24.22 -4.21
N LEU A 59 -19.70 23.80 -4.23
CA LEU A 59 -18.77 23.92 -3.11
C LEU A 59 -17.64 24.91 -3.39
N ALA A 60 -17.00 25.39 -2.33
CA ALA A 60 -15.77 26.15 -2.48
C ALA A 60 -14.64 25.23 -3.01
N PRO A 61 -13.76 25.72 -3.90
CA PRO A 61 -12.62 24.95 -4.38
C PRO A 61 -11.73 24.46 -3.23
N ILE A 62 -11.15 23.29 -3.40
CA ILE A 62 -10.21 22.70 -2.46
C ILE A 62 -8.83 22.68 -3.12
N ASP A 63 -7.93 23.50 -2.58
CA ASP A 63 -6.54 23.53 -3.02
C ASP A 63 -5.77 22.39 -2.37
N GLY A 64 -4.95 21.69 -3.16
CA GLY A 64 -4.11 20.61 -2.68
C GLY A 64 -2.65 20.85 -3.00
N ARG A 65 -1.75 20.41 -2.11
CA ARG A 65 -0.32 20.41 -2.34
C ARG A 65 0.27 19.06 -2.00
N LEU A 66 1.04 18.52 -2.95
CA LEU A 66 1.91 17.36 -2.73
C LEU A 66 3.36 17.84 -2.71
N CYS A 67 4.03 17.68 -1.58
CA CYS A 67 5.46 17.97 -1.44
C CYS A 67 6.27 16.68 -1.24
N GLY A 68 7.60 16.77 -1.33
CA GLY A 68 8.48 15.63 -1.16
C GLY A 68 8.60 15.21 0.31
N TRP A 69 8.98 16.16 1.15
CA TRP A 69 9.29 15.90 2.56
C TRP A 69 8.21 16.42 3.49
N ALA A 70 8.19 15.91 4.70
CA ALA A 70 7.19 16.29 5.71
C ALA A 70 7.34 17.73 6.23
N ASP A 71 8.49 18.34 6.03
CA ASP A 71 8.73 19.77 6.34
C ASP A 71 8.21 20.73 5.25
N GLY A 72 7.56 20.20 4.22
CA GLY A 72 6.97 20.94 3.12
C GLY A 72 7.91 21.25 1.95
N ARG A 73 9.17 20.84 2.00
CA ARG A 73 10.15 20.99 0.93
C ARG A 73 10.13 19.79 -0.02
N SER A 74 10.69 19.97 -1.22
CA SER A 74 10.79 18.89 -2.22
C SER A 74 12.17 18.69 -2.81
N ILE A 75 13.16 19.50 -2.40
CA ILE A 75 14.52 19.39 -2.91
C ILE A 75 15.08 18.01 -2.61
N GLY A 76 15.60 17.33 -3.63
CA GLY A 76 16.15 15.99 -3.53
C GLY A 76 15.11 14.88 -3.33
N ALA A 77 13.81 15.19 -3.30
CA ALA A 77 12.76 14.20 -3.16
C ALA A 77 12.35 13.62 -4.52
N GLY A 78 12.18 12.32 -4.55
CA GLY A 78 11.64 11.52 -5.66
C GLY A 78 11.22 10.17 -5.14
N GLU A 79 10.71 9.30 -6.00
CA GLU A 79 10.24 7.97 -5.61
C GLU A 79 11.32 7.19 -4.86
N LEU A 80 12.50 7.06 -5.48
CA LEU A 80 13.61 6.27 -4.93
C LEU A 80 14.19 6.90 -3.67
N THR A 81 14.40 8.21 -3.66
CA THR A 81 15.06 8.90 -2.54
C THR A 81 14.17 8.95 -1.30
N VAL A 82 12.85 9.03 -1.47
CA VAL A 82 11.92 8.96 -0.34
C VAL A 82 11.82 7.52 0.20
N GLN A 83 11.82 6.49 -0.67
CA GLN A 83 11.95 5.10 -0.20
C GLN A 83 13.22 4.90 0.65
N ALA A 84 14.35 5.51 0.25
CA ALA A 84 15.61 5.41 0.95
C ALA A 84 15.57 6.09 2.33
N ALA A 85 15.20 7.37 2.36
CA ALA A 85 15.21 8.17 3.58
C ALA A 85 14.16 7.72 4.61
N SER A 86 12.99 7.25 4.16
CA SER A 86 11.91 6.81 5.05
C SER A 86 12.15 5.44 5.71
N GLY A 87 13.19 4.69 5.30
CA GLY A 87 13.43 3.33 5.77
C GLY A 87 12.58 2.24 5.09
N LEU A 88 11.77 2.59 4.06
CA LEU A 88 11.00 1.61 3.29
C LEU A 88 11.91 0.59 2.63
N MET A 89 13.08 1.02 2.11
CA MET A 89 14.10 0.12 1.55
C MET A 89 14.65 -0.85 2.59
N ALA A 90 14.81 -0.40 3.84
CA ALA A 90 15.27 -1.26 4.93
C ALA A 90 14.24 -2.35 5.26
N VAL A 91 12.95 -2.00 5.28
CA VAL A 91 11.86 -2.96 5.51
C VAL A 91 11.78 -3.97 4.37
N HIS A 92 11.78 -3.51 3.12
CA HIS A 92 11.74 -4.40 1.95
C HIS A 92 12.97 -5.31 1.89
N GLY A 93 14.14 -4.77 2.17
CA GLY A 93 15.42 -5.47 2.07
C GLY A 93 15.77 -6.40 3.23
N ARG A 94 14.99 -6.42 4.34
CA ARG A 94 15.29 -7.22 5.54
C ARG A 94 15.62 -8.68 5.24
N ALA A 95 14.78 -9.33 4.46
CA ALA A 95 14.98 -10.71 4.07
C ALA A 95 16.15 -10.92 3.09
N SER A 96 16.73 -9.84 2.57
CA SER A 96 17.85 -9.86 1.61
C SER A 96 19.18 -9.39 2.22
N GLY A 97 19.17 -9.06 3.51
CA GLY A 97 20.37 -8.68 4.27
C GLY A 97 20.86 -7.26 4.06
N GLY A 98 20.04 -6.35 3.57
CA GLY A 98 20.36 -4.94 3.41
C GLY A 98 19.25 -4.18 2.68
N ALA A 99 19.23 -2.87 2.82
CA ALA A 99 18.25 -2.01 2.19
C ALA A 99 18.24 -2.17 0.67
N ARG A 100 17.04 -2.27 0.07
CA ARG A 100 16.84 -2.45 -1.37
C ARG A 100 15.67 -1.60 -1.88
N PRO A 101 15.78 -1.01 -3.08
CA PRO A 101 14.66 -0.29 -3.70
C PRO A 101 13.52 -1.26 -4.01
N LEU A 102 12.28 -0.80 -3.86
CA LEU A 102 11.12 -1.61 -4.20
C LEU A 102 10.94 -1.77 -5.72
N GLY A 103 11.46 -0.82 -6.49
CA GLY A 103 11.51 -0.92 -7.96
C GLY A 103 10.19 -0.64 -8.69
N VAL A 104 9.20 -0.11 -7.99
CA VAL A 104 7.91 0.36 -8.51
C VAL A 104 7.60 1.73 -7.90
N ASP A 105 6.76 2.53 -8.58
CA ASP A 105 6.38 3.88 -8.13
C ASP A 105 5.34 3.81 -6.99
N TYR A 106 5.75 3.17 -5.89
CA TYR A 106 4.89 2.82 -4.76
C TYR A 106 4.50 4.03 -3.91
N VAL A 107 5.49 4.83 -3.51
CA VAL A 107 5.27 6.03 -2.68
C VAL A 107 4.46 7.07 -3.46
N SER A 108 4.75 7.22 -4.74
CA SER A 108 4.03 8.11 -5.65
C SER A 108 2.56 7.70 -5.80
N THR A 109 2.29 6.40 -5.93
CA THR A 109 0.91 5.87 -6.02
C THR A 109 0.15 6.09 -4.72
N LEU A 110 0.78 5.84 -3.57
CA LEU A 110 0.19 6.10 -2.25
C LEU A 110 -0.13 7.57 -2.05
N ALA A 111 0.83 8.47 -2.32
CA ALA A 111 0.67 9.91 -2.13
C ALA A 111 -0.45 10.49 -3.01
N ALA A 112 -0.55 10.04 -4.27
CA ALA A 112 -1.64 10.42 -5.17
C ALA A 112 -3.00 9.97 -4.63
N SER A 113 -3.10 8.73 -4.12
CA SER A 113 -4.33 8.23 -3.51
C SER A 113 -4.71 9.02 -2.26
N LEU A 114 -3.76 9.33 -1.39
CA LEU A 114 -3.96 10.11 -0.18
C LEU A 114 -4.39 11.55 -0.51
N ALA A 115 -3.81 12.17 -1.53
CA ALA A 115 -4.19 13.53 -1.93
C ALA A 115 -5.65 13.61 -2.39
N LEU A 116 -6.11 12.65 -3.21
CA LEU A 116 -7.52 12.58 -3.61
C LEU A 116 -8.44 12.28 -2.43
N GLN A 117 -8.05 11.38 -1.52
CA GLN A 117 -8.83 11.10 -0.30
C GLN A 117 -9.01 12.35 0.55
N GLY A 118 -7.93 13.10 0.77
CA GLY A 118 -7.99 14.36 1.52
C GLY A 118 -8.91 15.38 0.86
N ALA A 119 -8.85 15.51 -0.48
CA ALA A 119 -9.74 16.40 -1.22
C ALA A 119 -11.22 15.97 -1.11
N PHE A 120 -11.51 14.67 -1.23
CA PHE A 120 -12.87 14.14 -1.06
C PHE A 120 -13.39 14.35 0.36
N ALA A 121 -12.54 14.09 1.36
CA ALA A 121 -12.90 14.31 2.75
C ALA A 121 -13.18 15.79 3.03
N ALA A 122 -12.34 16.72 2.54
CA ALA A 122 -12.57 18.16 2.67
C ALA A 122 -13.90 18.60 2.01
N ALA A 123 -14.22 18.06 0.81
CA ALA A 123 -15.50 18.32 0.15
C ALA A 123 -16.70 17.82 0.97
N ILE A 124 -16.60 16.63 1.54
CA ILE A 124 -17.62 16.09 2.46
C ILE A 124 -17.73 16.98 3.69
N GLY A 125 -16.60 17.42 4.25
CA GLY A 125 -16.57 18.33 5.38
C GLY A 125 -17.30 19.65 5.08
N GLN A 126 -17.07 20.27 3.91
CA GLN A 126 -17.79 21.49 3.50
C GLN A 126 -19.30 21.27 3.42
N LEU A 127 -19.78 20.13 2.93
CA LEU A 127 -21.20 19.78 2.92
C LEU A 127 -21.78 19.64 4.33
N HIS A 128 -20.94 19.35 5.31
CA HIS A 128 -21.31 19.27 6.72
C HIS A 128 -21.02 20.58 7.50
N GLY A 129 -20.58 21.65 6.82
CA GLY A 129 -20.33 22.96 7.41
C GLY A 129 -18.94 23.15 8.02
N HIS A 130 -17.96 22.29 7.69
CA HIS A 130 -16.55 22.52 7.99
C HIS A 130 -15.93 23.49 6.97
N GLY A 131 -14.92 24.25 7.39
CA GLY A 131 -14.30 25.29 6.57
C GLY A 131 -13.06 24.85 5.80
N HIS A 132 -12.74 23.55 5.73
CA HIS A 132 -11.52 23.09 5.06
C HIS A 132 -11.50 23.42 3.57
N SER A 133 -10.52 24.20 3.15
CA SER A 133 -10.32 24.61 1.76
C SER A 133 -8.94 24.18 1.20
N ARG A 134 -8.10 23.62 2.05
CA ARG A 134 -6.76 23.15 1.63
C ARG A 134 -6.42 21.80 2.25
N VAL A 135 -5.75 20.94 1.47
CA VAL A 135 -5.18 19.66 1.90
C VAL A 135 -3.73 19.56 1.46
N ASN A 136 -2.84 19.19 2.38
CA ASN A 136 -1.45 18.93 2.07
C ASN A 136 -1.10 17.48 2.38
N VAL A 137 -0.30 16.88 1.50
CA VAL A 137 0.24 15.51 1.59
C VAL A 137 1.72 15.55 1.21
N SER A 138 2.53 14.67 1.81
CA SER A 138 3.93 14.51 1.40
C SER A 138 4.24 13.08 0.98
N LEU A 139 5.21 12.91 0.08
CA LEU A 139 5.76 11.59 -0.26
C LEU A 139 6.32 10.90 0.99
N ALA A 140 7.00 11.65 1.85
CA ALA A 140 7.53 11.16 3.12
C ALA A 140 6.42 10.64 4.06
N GLY A 141 5.29 11.36 4.16
CA GLY A 141 4.12 10.92 4.92
C GLY A 141 3.49 9.64 4.37
N ALA A 142 3.40 9.53 3.04
CA ALA A 142 2.91 8.32 2.38
C ALA A 142 3.84 7.11 2.63
N ALA A 143 5.16 7.31 2.54
CA ALA A 143 6.14 6.27 2.77
C ALA A 143 6.19 5.81 4.23
N THR A 144 6.15 6.75 5.19
CA THR A 144 6.13 6.40 6.63
C THR A 144 4.84 5.71 7.03
N LEU A 145 3.67 6.10 6.47
CA LEU A 145 2.41 5.40 6.64
C LEU A 145 2.55 3.93 6.23
N ALA A 146 3.20 3.66 5.10
CA ALA A 146 3.37 2.30 4.60
C ALA A 146 4.13 1.39 5.56
N ILE A 147 5.09 1.92 6.29
CA ILE A 147 5.94 1.15 7.21
C ILE A 147 5.55 1.32 8.69
N GLY A 148 4.45 1.99 9.01
CA GLY A 148 4.09 2.39 10.37
C GLY A 148 4.11 1.24 11.38
N GLN A 149 3.60 0.05 11.02
CA GLN A 149 3.63 -1.11 11.89
C GLN A 149 5.05 -1.66 12.14
N TYR A 150 5.96 -1.50 11.16
CA TYR A 150 7.37 -1.90 11.30
C TYR A 150 8.14 -0.90 12.13
N LEU A 151 7.84 0.39 11.97
CA LEU A 151 8.40 1.47 12.78
C LEU A 151 8.00 1.32 14.25
N ALA A 152 6.73 1.05 14.54
CA ALA A 152 6.27 0.77 15.90
C ALA A 152 7.02 -0.43 16.51
N GLY A 153 7.19 -1.50 15.73
CA GLY A 153 7.96 -2.67 16.18
C GLY A 153 9.45 -2.39 16.42
N ALA A 154 10.09 -1.57 15.58
CA ALA A 154 11.51 -1.25 15.67
C ALA A 154 11.83 -0.34 16.87
N THR A 155 10.88 0.49 17.29
CA THR A 155 11.04 1.46 18.37
C THR A 155 10.42 1.01 19.69
N ALA A 156 9.82 -0.18 19.74
CA ALA A 156 9.25 -0.73 20.96
C ALA A 156 10.33 -0.97 22.04
N PRO A 157 10.01 -0.80 23.35
CA PRO A 157 10.98 -0.93 24.44
C PRO A 157 11.71 -2.28 24.46
N GLU A 158 11.03 -3.36 24.09
CA GLU A 158 11.62 -4.72 24.06
C GLU A 158 12.62 -4.93 22.91
N GLY A 159 12.79 -3.96 22.02
CA GLY A 159 13.73 -4.01 20.91
C GLY A 159 13.48 -5.21 19.97
N ALA A 160 12.25 -5.47 19.64
CA ALA A 160 11.81 -6.66 18.88
C ALA A 160 12.48 -6.82 17.52
N GLU A 161 12.94 -5.74 16.91
CA GLU A 161 13.72 -5.82 15.66
C GLU A 161 15.09 -6.47 15.85
N ARG A 162 15.67 -6.43 17.07
CA ARG A 162 16.89 -7.17 17.42
C ARG A 162 16.69 -8.69 17.45
N LEU A 163 15.44 -9.15 17.50
CA LEU A 163 15.07 -10.56 17.44
C LEU A 163 14.75 -11.03 16.00
N LEU A 164 14.97 -10.20 14.99
CA LEU A 164 14.84 -10.63 13.62
C LEU A 164 15.90 -11.67 13.29
N PRO A 165 15.53 -12.75 12.58
CA PRO A 165 16.52 -13.68 12.03
C PRO A 165 17.53 -12.90 11.20
N GLY A 166 18.80 -13.23 11.31
CA GLY A 166 19.85 -12.64 10.48
C GLY A 166 19.60 -12.79 8.99
N CYS A 167 20.48 -12.24 8.19
CA CYS A 167 20.45 -12.31 6.74
C CYS A 167 20.26 -13.75 6.25
N THR A 168 19.19 -14.00 5.49
CA THR A 168 18.94 -15.28 4.85
C THR A 168 19.31 -15.21 3.37
N SER A 169 19.94 -16.26 2.85
CA SER A 169 20.16 -16.39 1.41
C SER A 169 18.81 -16.50 0.66
N SER A 170 18.82 -16.24 -0.66
CA SER A 170 17.64 -16.45 -1.50
C SER A 170 17.15 -17.91 -1.49
N ARG A 171 18.01 -18.86 -1.06
CA ARG A 171 17.68 -20.28 -0.90
C ARG A 171 17.01 -20.62 0.42
N GLU A 172 16.81 -19.66 1.29
CA GLU A 172 16.26 -19.85 2.63
C GLU A 172 15.00 -18.99 2.85
N ARG A 173 14.33 -18.58 1.77
CA ARG A 173 13.13 -17.75 1.83
C ARG A 173 12.26 -17.89 0.59
N PRO A 174 10.94 -17.63 0.68
CA PRO A 174 10.08 -17.49 -0.49
C PRO A 174 10.56 -16.34 -1.42
N PRO A 175 10.22 -16.39 -2.70
CA PRO A 175 9.43 -17.42 -3.38
C PRO A 175 10.19 -18.73 -3.57
N PHE A 176 9.45 -19.79 -3.84
CA PHE A 176 9.99 -21.13 -4.06
C PHE A 176 10.36 -21.37 -5.52
N THR A 177 11.25 -22.33 -5.78
CA THR A 177 11.64 -22.71 -7.15
C THR A 177 11.50 -24.21 -7.33
N SER A 178 10.88 -24.65 -8.42
CA SER A 178 10.70 -26.04 -8.80
C SER A 178 11.89 -26.59 -9.57
N ALA A 179 11.93 -27.91 -9.81
CA ALA A 179 12.99 -28.58 -10.57
C ALA A 179 13.10 -28.10 -12.03
N ASP A 180 11.99 -27.69 -12.62
CA ASP A 180 11.88 -27.11 -13.96
C ASP A 180 12.10 -25.59 -14.00
N GLY A 181 12.59 -25.01 -12.88
CA GLY A 181 13.00 -23.61 -12.79
C GLY A 181 11.85 -22.59 -12.66
N LEU A 182 10.59 -23.03 -12.49
CA LEU A 182 9.49 -22.12 -12.26
C LEU A 182 9.55 -21.58 -10.83
N VAL A 183 9.45 -20.26 -10.71
CA VAL A 183 9.36 -19.56 -9.42
C VAL A 183 7.89 -19.37 -9.07
N PHE A 184 7.51 -19.64 -7.82
CA PHE A 184 6.13 -19.64 -7.38
C PHE A 184 5.97 -19.30 -5.89
N GLU A 185 4.77 -18.86 -5.53
CA GLU A 185 4.33 -18.67 -4.15
C GLU A 185 3.43 -19.83 -3.70
N LEU A 186 3.52 -20.14 -2.41
CA LEU A 186 2.60 -21.02 -1.69
C LEU A 186 1.78 -20.21 -0.70
N GLU A 187 0.51 -20.62 -0.48
CA GLU A 187 -0.34 -19.94 0.48
C GLU A 187 -1.32 -20.87 1.16
N THR A 188 -1.40 -20.71 2.47
CA THR A 188 -2.49 -21.22 3.30
C THR A 188 -2.62 -20.36 4.54
N LEU A 189 -3.83 -20.24 5.06
CA LEU A 189 -4.13 -19.53 6.29
C LEU A 189 -4.17 -20.47 7.50
N ASP A 190 -4.09 -21.79 7.26
CA ASP A 190 -4.22 -22.85 8.25
C ASP A 190 -3.00 -23.77 8.25
N ALA A 191 -2.59 -24.22 9.43
CA ALA A 191 -1.43 -25.09 9.59
C ALA A 191 -1.67 -26.52 9.06
N GLU A 192 -2.91 -26.98 8.98
CA GLU A 192 -3.23 -28.37 8.60
C GLU A 192 -2.96 -28.66 7.11
N PRO A 193 -3.38 -27.80 6.13
CA PRO A 193 -2.96 -27.94 4.75
C PRO A 193 -1.44 -27.91 4.58
N TRP A 194 -0.75 -27.01 5.29
CA TRP A 194 0.71 -26.93 5.31
C TRP A 194 1.33 -28.25 5.75
N ARG A 195 0.90 -28.81 6.87
CA ARG A 195 1.40 -30.07 7.42
C ARG A 195 1.18 -31.23 6.45
N ARG A 196 -0.01 -31.34 5.83
CA ARG A 196 -0.34 -32.39 4.86
C ARG A 196 0.54 -32.33 3.62
N PHE A 197 0.74 -31.13 3.10
CA PHE A 197 1.58 -30.90 1.93
C PHE A 197 3.02 -31.40 2.14
N TRP A 198 3.66 -30.96 3.22
CA TRP A 198 5.04 -31.35 3.52
C TRP A 198 5.17 -32.83 3.89
N SER A 199 4.20 -33.38 4.57
CA SER A 199 4.13 -34.84 4.84
C SER A 199 4.05 -35.64 3.54
N GLY A 200 3.28 -35.14 2.53
CA GLY A 200 3.19 -35.76 1.21
C GLY A 200 4.49 -35.72 0.40
N LEU A 201 5.44 -34.87 0.79
CA LEU A 201 6.81 -34.82 0.25
C LEU A 201 7.81 -35.61 1.10
N GLY A 202 7.36 -36.33 2.13
CA GLY A 202 8.22 -37.11 3.04
C GLY A 202 8.97 -36.25 4.07
N ILE A 203 8.59 -35.00 4.26
CA ILE A 203 9.23 -34.09 5.23
C ILE A 203 8.74 -34.39 6.64
N PRO A 204 9.68 -34.53 7.63
CA PRO A 204 9.33 -34.70 9.03
C PRO A 204 8.47 -33.56 9.59
N GLY A 205 7.49 -33.89 10.44
CA GLY A 205 6.54 -32.91 11.01
C GLY A 205 7.21 -31.78 11.79
N GLU A 206 8.32 -32.06 12.50
CA GLU A 206 9.08 -31.04 13.22
C GLU A 206 9.67 -30.00 12.26
N LEU A 207 10.22 -30.43 11.12
CA LEU A 207 10.79 -29.54 10.11
C LEU A 207 9.70 -28.72 9.41
N ALA A 208 8.56 -29.36 9.08
CA ALA A 208 7.39 -28.67 8.55
C ALA A 208 6.85 -27.61 9.53
N GLY A 209 6.88 -27.89 10.85
CA GLY A 209 6.49 -26.94 11.90
C GLY A 209 7.43 -25.73 12.01
N LYS A 210 8.75 -25.95 11.91
CA LYS A 210 9.73 -24.85 11.82
C LYS A 210 9.49 -23.98 10.58
N GLY A 211 9.21 -24.63 9.45
CA GLY A 211 8.83 -23.94 8.21
C GLY A 211 7.55 -23.12 8.35
N TRP A 212 6.52 -23.65 9.03
CA TRP A 212 5.29 -22.91 9.29
C TRP A 212 5.52 -21.65 10.11
N SER A 213 6.29 -21.76 11.18
CA SER A 213 6.62 -20.60 12.02
C SER A 213 7.39 -19.53 11.23
N ALA A 214 8.36 -19.94 10.41
CA ALA A 214 9.12 -19.04 9.54
C ALA A 214 8.24 -18.38 8.46
N PHE A 215 7.33 -19.15 7.87
CA PHE A 215 6.40 -18.70 6.84
C PHE A 215 5.46 -17.59 7.35
N LEU A 216 4.97 -17.70 8.56
CA LEU A 216 4.09 -16.70 9.18
C LEU A 216 4.80 -15.37 9.48
N LEU A 217 6.12 -15.37 9.67
CA LEU A 217 6.88 -14.14 9.96
C LEU A 217 6.81 -13.11 8.82
N ARG A 218 6.54 -13.53 7.58
CA ARG A 218 6.39 -12.60 6.45
C ARG A 218 5.26 -11.59 6.67
N TYR A 219 4.16 -11.98 7.32
CA TYR A 219 3.03 -11.10 7.62
C TYR A 219 3.29 -10.10 8.75
N ALA A 220 4.25 -10.43 9.63
CA ALA A 220 4.53 -9.63 10.81
C ALA A 220 5.82 -8.82 10.69
N LYS A 221 6.85 -9.36 10.06
CA LYS A 221 8.21 -8.84 10.15
C LYS A 221 8.91 -8.62 8.79
N ALA A 222 8.25 -8.89 7.67
CA ALA A 222 8.82 -8.85 6.33
C ALA A 222 10.04 -9.78 6.16
N VAL A 223 10.08 -10.90 6.88
CA VAL A 223 11.10 -11.95 6.77
C VAL A 223 10.44 -13.32 6.79
N SER A 224 11.10 -14.33 6.22
CA SER A 224 10.62 -15.71 6.25
C SER A 224 11.83 -16.66 6.15
N PRO A 225 12.57 -16.88 7.25
CA PRO A 225 13.78 -17.74 7.26
C PRO A 225 13.38 -19.20 7.23
N MET A 226 13.16 -19.71 6.01
CA MET A 226 12.73 -21.08 5.78
C MET A 226 13.88 -22.06 6.01
N PRO A 227 13.63 -23.23 6.61
CA PRO A 227 14.60 -24.31 6.60
C PRO A 227 15.03 -24.67 5.17
N VAL A 228 16.34 -24.70 4.92
CA VAL A 228 16.90 -24.95 3.58
C VAL A 228 16.39 -26.27 2.97
N GLN A 229 16.19 -27.28 3.80
CA GLN A 229 15.69 -28.60 3.38
C GLN A 229 14.28 -28.53 2.76
N LEU A 230 13.44 -27.58 3.18
CA LEU A 230 12.13 -27.36 2.56
C LEU A 230 12.27 -26.76 1.17
N MET A 231 13.19 -25.81 1.02
CA MET A 231 13.47 -25.20 -0.28
C MET A 231 14.08 -26.22 -1.25
N GLU A 232 15.03 -27.02 -0.78
CA GLU A 232 15.67 -28.09 -1.56
C GLU A 232 14.66 -29.15 -1.97
N ALA A 233 13.75 -29.57 -1.09
CA ALA A 233 12.73 -30.56 -1.42
C ALA A 233 11.86 -30.11 -2.60
N LEU A 234 11.49 -28.82 -2.67
CA LEU A 234 10.72 -28.28 -3.79
C LEU A 234 11.55 -28.15 -5.08
N SER A 235 12.83 -27.82 -4.95
CA SER A 235 13.72 -27.69 -6.11
C SER A 235 14.02 -29.02 -6.83
N GLN A 236 13.65 -30.15 -6.24
CA GLN A 236 13.79 -31.48 -6.85
C GLN A 236 12.50 -31.98 -7.50
N VAL A 237 11.39 -31.24 -7.40
CA VAL A 237 10.08 -31.68 -7.90
C VAL A 237 9.60 -30.71 -9.00
N PRO A 238 9.13 -31.21 -10.17
CA PRO A 238 8.54 -30.38 -11.20
C PRO A 238 7.30 -29.62 -10.70
N TYR A 239 7.11 -28.40 -11.20
CA TYR A 239 5.99 -27.51 -10.78
C TYR A 239 4.62 -28.20 -10.85
N ALA A 240 4.34 -28.92 -11.94
CA ALA A 240 3.06 -29.62 -12.11
C ALA A 240 2.78 -30.61 -10.97
N ALA A 241 3.80 -31.39 -10.56
CA ALA A 241 3.67 -32.35 -9.46
C ALA A 241 3.55 -31.64 -8.09
N ILE A 242 4.16 -30.47 -7.91
CA ILE A 242 3.96 -29.63 -6.72
C ILE A 242 2.51 -29.15 -6.69
N ALA A 243 1.98 -28.65 -7.80
CA ALA A 243 0.61 -28.15 -7.89
C ALA A 243 -0.44 -29.23 -7.58
N GLU A 244 -0.25 -30.47 -8.07
CA GLU A 244 -1.11 -31.60 -7.73
C GLU A 244 -1.10 -31.91 -6.23
N ARG A 245 0.09 -31.90 -5.58
CA ARG A 245 0.22 -32.10 -4.14
C ARG A 245 -0.41 -30.94 -3.33
N CYS A 246 -0.26 -29.71 -3.79
CA CYS A 246 -0.93 -28.57 -3.19
C CYS A 246 -2.44 -28.74 -3.23
N ALA A 247 -3.00 -29.09 -4.39
CA ALA A 247 -4.44 -29.33 -4.54
C ALA A 247 -4.93 -30.45 -3.61
N ALA A 248 -4.21 -31.58 -3.52
CA ALA A 248 -4.54 -32.70 -2.63
C ALA A 248 -4.47 -32.32 -1.14
N ALA A 249 -3.56 -31.41 -0.77
CA ALA A 249 -3.40 -30.96 0.61
C ALA A 249 -4.35 -29.80 0.98
N GLY A 250 -4.96 -29.12 0.02
CA GLY A 250 -5.73 -27.89 0.21
C GLY A 250 -4.83 -26.66 0.40
N LEU A 251 -3.62 -26.69 -0.13
CA LEU A 251 -2.67 -25.58 -0.18
C LEU A 251 -2.81 -24.87 -1.54
N SER A 252 -2.72 -23.57 -1.56
CA SER A 252 -2.74 -22.79 -2.81
C SER A 252 -1.34 -22.54 -3.33
N ILE A 253 -1.20 -22.51 -4.65
CA ILE A 253 0.05 -22.27 -5.37
C ILE A 253 -0.21 -21.29 -6.51
N CYS A 254 0.72 -20.35 -6.73
CA CYS A 254 0.67 -19.42 -7.84
C CYS A 254 2.06 -19.21 -8.44
N PRO A 255 2.27 -19.42 -9.74
CA PRO A 255 3.54 -19.08 -10.38
C PRO A 255 3.70 -17.56 -10.43
N LEU A 256 4.93 -17.07 -10.33
CA LEU A 256 5.23 -15.67 -10.56
C LEU A 256 5.01 -15.33 -12.02
N ARG A 257 4.02 -14.49 -12.29
CA ARG A 257 3.68 -14.04 -13.65
C ARG A 257 4.41 -12.74 -13.99
N SER A 258 4.64 -12.53 -15.26
CA SER A 258 5.11 -11.25 -15.80
C SER A 258 3.95 -10.31 -16.12
N LEU A 259 4.22 -9.01 -16.32
CA LEU A 259 3.22 -8.07 -16.82
C LEU A 259 2.71 -8.44 -18.22
N HIS A 260 3.54 -9.05 -19.07
CA HIS A 260 3.10 -9.54 -20.38
C HIS A 260 2.05 -10.66 -20.26
N GLN A 261 2.21 -11.56 -19.29
CA GLN A 261 1.19 -12.57 -19.02
C GLN A 261 -0.08 -11.97 -18.44
N ARG A 262 0.04 -10.89 -17.63
CA ARG A 262 -1.10 -10.14 -17.11
C ARG A 262 -1.89 -9.43 -18.21
N LEU A 263 -1.26 -8.99 -19.30
CA LEU A 263 -1.95 -8.36 -20.43
C LEU A 263 -3.00 -9.26 -21.10
N ALA A 264 -2.85 -10.57 -20.98
CA ALA A 264 -3.79 -11.54 -21.56
C ALA A 264 -5.06 -11.77 -20.73
N ASP A 265 -5.13 -11.20 -19.53
CA ASP A 265 -6.26 -11.41 -18.62
C ASP A 265 -7.46 -10.53 -19.00
N GLU A 266 -8.65 -11.11 -19.03
CA GLU A 266 -9.89 -10.47 -19.50
C GLU A 266 -10.34 -9.28 -18.64
N ASP A 267 -9.99 -9.25 -17.35
CA ASP A 267 -10.35 -8.17 -16.43
C ASP A 267 -9.49 -6.93 -16.56
N LEU A 268 -8.29 -7.06 -17.14
CA LEU A 268 -7.31 -5.98 -17.14
C LEU A 268 -7.77 -4.69 -17.84
N PRO A 269 -8.41 -4.74 -19.04
CA PRO A 269 -8.90 -3.52 -19.68
C PRO A 269 -9.84 -2.72 -18.78
N ALA A 270 -10.77 -3.40 -18.13
CA ALA A 270 -11.72 -2.76 -17.23
C ALA A 270 -11.04 -2.14 -15.99
N LEU A 271 -10.05 -2.82 -15.42
CA LEU A 271 -9.28 -2.29 -14.29
C LEU A 271 -8.41 -1.08 -14.66
N LEU A 272 -7.84 -1.06 -15.87
CA LEU A 272 -7.06 0.09 -16.35
C LEU A 272 -7.94 1.33 -16.63
N GLU A 273 -9.20 1.15 -17.00
CA GLU A 273 -10.13 2.23 -17.33
C GLU A 273 -10.92 2.73 -16.12
N GLN A 274 -11.39 1.80 -15.27
CA GLN A 274 -12.31 2.09 -14.16
C GLN A 274 -11.61 2.13 -12.80
N GLY A 275 -10.30 1.87 -12.78
CA GLY A 275 -9.51 1.78 -11.55
C GLY A 275 -9.83 0.53 -10.71
N PRO A 276 -9.32 0.50 -9.47
CA PRO A 276 -9.41 -0.66 -8.58
C PRO A 276 -10.77 -0.80 -7.88
N TRP A 277 -11.74 0.05 -8.21
CA TRP A 277 -13.05 0.09 -7.56
C TRP A 277 -14.17 -0.41 -8.45
N ARG A 278 -15.20 -0.94 -7.80
CA ARG A 278 -16.51 -1.22 -8.41
C ARG A 278 -17.59 -0.56 -7.57
N PHE A 279 -18.33 0.35 -8.20
CA PHE A 279 -19.43 1.06 -7.55
C PHE A 279 -20.76 0.52 -8.08
N SER A 280 -21.68 0.21 -7.17
CA SER A 280 -23.07 -0.06 -7.51
C SER A 280 -24.00 0.84 -6.71
N SER A 281 -25.06 1.33 -7.35
CA SER A 281 -26.07 2.16 -6.70
C SER A 281 -27.06 1.27 -5.96
N GLY A 282 -27.42 1.66 -4.74
CA GLY A 282 -28.56 1.12 -4.01
C GLY A 282 -29.87 1.77 -4.46
N SER A 283 -30.98 1.10 -4.21
CA SER A 283 -32.34 1.56 -4.58
C SER A 283 -32.99 2.50 -3.54
N GLY A 284 -32.25 2.92 -2.50
CA GLY A 284 -32.81 3.67 -1.39
C GLY A 284 -32.69 5.19 -1.55
N GLY A 285 -33.76 5.91 -1.21
CA GLY A 285 -33.71 7.36 -1.02
C GLY A 285 -32.91 7.73 0.25
N LEU A 286 -32.42 8.98 0.30
CA LEU A 286 -31.69 9.48 1.47
C LEU A 286 -32.56 9.47 2.72
N THR A 287 -32.16 8.72 3.72
CA THR A 287 -32.50 8.99 5.10
C THR A 287 -31.40 9.88 5.65
N PRO A 288 -31.68 11.06 6.22
CA PRO A 288 -30.66 11.89 6.83
C PRO A 288 -29.92 11.10 7.92
N SER A 289 -28.59 11.09 7.86
CA SER A 289 -27.80 10.53 8.97
C SER A 289 -28.12 11.27 10.28
N PRO A 290 -28.15 10.59 11.42
CA PRO A 290 -28.35 11.24 12.71
C PRO A 290 -27.35 12.37 12.89
N VAL A 291 -27.82 13.52 13.43
CA VAL A 291 -26.92 14.62 13.81
C VAL A 291 -26.07 14.16 14.98
N ARG A 292 -24.76 14.02 14.77
CA ARG A 292 -23.78 13.67 15.79
C ARG A 292 -22.90 14.87 16.11
N GLU A 293 -22.21 14.83 17.26
CA GLU A 293 -21.21 15.84 17.60
C GLU A 293 -20.14 15.91 16.50
N ARG A 294 -19.78 17.13 16.12
CA ARG A 294 -18.80 17.42 15.08
C ARG A 294 -17.51 17.87 15.74
N GLY A 295 -16.41 17.18 15.42
CA GLY A 295 -15.07 17.65 15.69
C GLY A 295 -14.52 18.50 14.54
N ASP A 296 -13.21 18.80 14.59
CA ASP A 296 -12.56 19.70 13.63
C ASP A 296 -12.10 18.98 12.34
N LEU A 297 -12.15 17.65 12.27
CA LEU A 297 -11.69 16.89 11.11
C LEU A 297 -12.82 16.68 10.08
N PRO A 298 -12.49 16.53 8.79
CA PRO A 298 -13.46 16.55 7.69
C PRO A 298 -14.58 15.52 7.77
N LEU A 299 -14.32 14.31 8.29
CA LEU A 299 -15.31 13.24 8.42
C LEU A 299 -15.92 13.15 9.84
N SER A 300 -15.71 14.17 10.68
CA SER A 300 -16.30 14.21 12.02
C SER A 300 -17.82 14.12 11.96
N GLY A 301 -18.40 13.29 12.83
CA GLY A 301 -19.82 12.98 12.86
C GLY A 301 -20.22 11.79 11.96
N MET A 302 -19.32 11.24 11.13
CA MET A 302 -19.55 9.99 10.42
C MET A 302 -19.19 8.77 11.26
N ARG A 303 -19.94 7.68 11.10
CA ARG A 303 -19.73 6.42 11.81
C ARG A 303 -19.45 5.28 10.84
N VAL A 304 -18.38 4.53 11.12
CA VAL A 304 -17.94 3.37 10.36
C VAL A 304 -18.00 2.13 11.26
N ILE A 305 -18.68 1.09 10.81
CA ILE A 305 -18.61 -0.24 11.42
C ILE A 305 -17.58 -1.04 10.63
N GLU A 306 -16.51 -1.46 11.29
CA GLU A 306 -15.41 -2.23 10.68
C GLU A 306 -15.42 -3.67 11.18
N SER A 307 -15.59 -4.65 10.29
CA SER A 307 -15.42 -6.07 10.58
C SER A 307 -14.29 -6.64 9.72
N CYS A 308 -13.07 -6.23 10.03
CA CYS A 308 -11.87 -6.55 9.26
C CYS A 308 -10.81 -7.26 10.10
N ARG A 309 -9.90 -7.95 9.41
CA ARG A 309 -8.73 -8.61 10.02
C ARG A 309 -7.46 -8.30 9.24
N ARG A 310 -6.30 -8.53 9.85
CA ARG A 310 -4.96 -8.38 9.31
C ARG A 310 -4.59 -6.92 9.03
N ILE A 311 -4.26 -6.55 7.77
CA ILE A 311 -3.67 -5.24 7.41
C ILE A 311 -4.63 -4.41 6.56
N GLN A 312 -5.04 -4.88 5.39
CA GLN A 312 -5.78 -4.10 4.38
C GLN A 312 -7.02 -3.38 4.95
N GLY A 313 -7.98 -4.13 5.48
CA GLY A 313 -9.21 -3.55 6.03
C GLY A 313 -8.98 -2.71 7.29
N PRO A 314 -8.20 -3.19 8.28
CA PRO A 314 -7.84 -2.37 9.44
C PRO A 314 -7.14 -1.06 9.10
N LEU A 315 -6.25 -1.02 8.10
CA LEU A 315 -5.66 0.23 7.64
C LEU A 315 -6.70 1.15 7.01
N ALA A 316 -7.66 0.61 6.24
CA ALA A 316 -8.74 1.42 5.68
C ALA A 316 -9.58 2.08 6.79
N GLY A 317 -9.98 1.33 7.82
CA GLY A 317 -10.67 1.89 8.98
C GLY A 317 -9.82 2.91 9.76
N HIS A 318 -8.52 2.65 9.91
CA HIS A 318 -7.59 3.59 10.56
C HIS A 318 -7.51 4.92 9.80
N LEU A 319 -7.40 4.89 8.49
CA LEU A 319 -7.38 6.10 7.65
C LEU A 319 -8.69 6.90 7.76
N LEU A 320 -9.84 6.21 7.82
CA LEU A 320 -11.12 6.88 8.05
C LEU A 320 -11.18 7.54 9.44
N ALA A 321 -10.62 6.88 10.46
CA ALA A 321 -10.49 7.48 11.80
C ALA A 321 -9.57 8.70 11.81
N LEU A 322 -8.44 8.67 11.10
CA LEU A 322 -7.54 9.81 10.95
C LEU A 322 -8.18 10.99 10.19
N LEU A 323 -9.19 10.74 9.36
CA LEU A 323 -10.02 11.77 8.72
C LEU A 323 -11.15 12.27 9.63
N GLY A 324 -11.34 11.70 10.81
CA GLY A 324 -12.29 12.15 11.84
C GLY A 324 -13.53 11.28 12.00
N ALA A 325 -13.67 10.17 11.28
CA ALA A 325 -14.81 9.27 11.47
C ALA A 325 -14.70 8.51 12.79
N GLU A 326 -15.86 8.29 13.46
CA GLU A 326 -15.98 7.34 14.56
C GLU A 326 -15.95 5.91 14.00
N VAL A 327 -14.89 5.16 14.28
CA VAL A 327 -14.75 3.77 13.80
C VAL A 327 -15.00 2.79 14.95
N ILE A 328 -16.01 1.94 14.79
CA ILE A 328 -16.35 0.85 15.71
C ILE A 328 -15.87 -0.46 15.08
N ARG A 329 -14.83 -1.03 15.66
CA ARG A 329 -14.26 -2.31 15.22
C ARG A 329 -15.01 -3.47 15.88
N ILE A 330 -15.52 -4.37 15.07
CA ILE A 330 -16.15 -5.60 15.52
C ILE A 330 -15.08 -6.68 15.71
N GLU A 331 -14.92 -7.15 16.92
CA GLU A 331 -14.06 -8.28 17.28
C GLU A 331 -14.90 -9.45 17.77
N LEU A 332 -14.40 -10.67 17.64
CA LEU A 332 -15.01 -11.84 18.27
C LEU A 332 -14.83 -11.78 19.79
N PRO A 333 -15.70 -12.41 20.57
CA PRO A 333 -15.50 -12.55 22.01
C PRO A 333 -14.11 -13.12 22.34
N GLY A 334 -13.37 -12.40 23.19
CA GLY A 334 -11.97 -12.67 23.51
C GLY A 334 -10.96 -11.86 22.69
N GLY A 335 -11.43 -10.99 21.79
CA GLY A 335 -10.61 -10.04 21.04
C GLY A 335 -9.92 -10.61 19.80
N ASP A 336 -9.15 -9.76 19.11
CA ASP A 336 -8.36 -10.16 17.95
C ASP A 336 -7.04 -10.83 18.43
N PRO A 337 -6.72 -12.07 17.98
CA PRO A 337 -5.47 -12.75 18.35
C PRO A 337 -4.19 -11.96 18.08
N LEU A 338 -4.20 -11.04 17.10
CA LEU A 338 -3.05 -10.20 16.80
C LEU A 338 -2.70 -9.21 17.91
N ARG A 339 -3.61 -8.96 18.88
CA ARG A 339 -3.32 -8.15 20.07
C ARG A 339 -2.20 -8.73 20.91
N GLY A 340 -2.07 -10.07 20.94
CA GLY A 340 -1.02 -10.78 21.69
C GLY A 340 0.30 -10.96 20.92
N MET A 341 0.46 -10.40 19.72
CA MET A 341 1.67 -10.59 18.92
C MET A 341 2.79 -9.63 19.36
N PRO A 342 3.94 -10.12 19.83
CA PRO A 342 5.05 -9.26 20.26
C PRO A 342 5.60 -8.34 19.13
N PRO A 343 6.17 -7.16 19.51
CA PRO A 343 6.34 -6.65 20.87
C PRO A 343 5.06 -6.08 21.47
N LEU A 344 4.97 -6.14 22.80
CA LEU A 344 3.79 -5.69 23.54
C LEU A 344 4.13 -4.44 24.34
N VAL A 345 3.17 -3.50 24.40
CA VAL A 345 3.11 -2.40 25.36
C VAL A 345 1.72 -2.42 25.97
N ASP A 346 1.62 -2.36 27.28
CA ASP A 346 0.37 -2.47 28.06
C ASP A 346 -0.50 -3.69 27.65
N GLY A 347 0.16 -4.81 27.33
CA GLY A 347 -0.53 -6.05 26.94
C GLY A 347 -1.09 -6.08 25.52
N CYS A 348 -0.82 -5.03 24.70
CA CYS A 348 -1.24 -4.96 23.32
C CYS A 348 -0.05 -4.91 22.37
N SER A 349 -0.14 -5.62 21.25
CA SER A 349 0.84 -5.56 20.16
C SER A 349 0.97 -4.13 19.62
N VAL A 350 2.17 -3.57 19.61
CA VAL A 350 2.43 -2.24 19.02
C VAL A 350 2.14 -2.22 17.51
N ARG A 351 2.28 -3.35 16.83
CA ARG A 351 1.93 -3.49 15.40
C ARG A 351 0.42 -3.47 15.18
N PHE A 352 -0.32 -4.12 16.08
CA PHE A 352 -1.78 -4.08 16.07
C PHE A 352 -2.28 -2.66 16.36
N ASP A 353 -1.71 -2.00 17.38
CA ASP A 353 -2.07 -0.64 17.75
C ASP A 353 -1.80 0.36 16.63
N ALA A 354 -0.67 0.26 15.94
CA ALA A 354 -0.33 1.12 14.80
C ALA A 354 -1.39 1.11 13.67
N LEU A 355 -2.19 0.04 13.55
CA LEU A 355 -3.26 -0.09 12.55
C LEU A 355 -4.67 0.10 13.12
N ASN A 356 -4.82 0.14 14.45
CA ASN A 356 -6.14 0.11 15.08
C ASN A 356 -6.37 1.21 16.14
N ARG A 357 -5.33 2.01 16.41
CA ARG A 357 -5.46 3.19 17.28
C ARG A 357 -6.58 4.10 16.77
N HIS A 358 -7.26 4.78 17.67
CA HIS A 358 -8.41 5.64 17.40
C HIS A 358 -9.72 4.92 17.04
N LYS A 359 -9.78 3.59 17.18
CA LYS A 359 -11.01 2.82 17.00
C LYS A 359 -11.56 2.40 18.36
N SER A 360 -12.88 2.46 18.51
CA SER A 360 -13.56 1.76 19.59
C SER A 360 -13.77 0.29 19.20
N VAL A 361 -13.91 -0.58 20.20
CA VAL A 361 -14.10 -2.03 19.98
C VAL A 361 -15.45 -2.45 20.52
N CYS A 362 -16.15 -3.26 19.72
CA CYS A 362 -17.37 -3.95 20.12
C CYS A 362 -17.18 -5.46 19.91
N GLU A 363 -17.21 -6.24 20.99
CA GLU A 363 -17.11 -7.68 20.90
C GLU A 363 -18.47 -8.29 20.57
N LEU A 364 -18.58 -8.92 19.38
CA LEU A 364 -19.79 -9.56 18.90
C LEU A 364 -19.48 -10.92 18.28
N ASP A 365 -20.21 -11.96 18.70
CA ASP A 365 -20.25 -13.21 17.95
C ASP A 365 -21.22 -13.11 16.78
N ILE A 366 -20.74 -12.58 15.66
CA ILE A 366 -21.54 -12.40 14.43
C ILE A 366 -21.99 -13.73 13.79
N LYS A 367 -21.52 -14.88 14.27
CA LYS A 367 -22.01 -16.20 13.86
C LYS A 367 -23.31 -16.56 14.58
N SER A 368 -23.58 -16.00 15.76
CA SER A 368 -24.81 -16.18 16.49
C SER A 368 -25.93 -15.29 15.95
N ALA A 369 -27.18 -15.70 16.10
CA ALA A 369 -28.35 -14.90 15.73
C ALA A 369 -28.40 -13.57 16.50
N ARG A 370 -28.05 -13.60 17.79
CA ARG A 370 -28.00 -12.43 18.65
C ARG A 370 -26.95 -11.42 18.18
N GLY A 371 -25.70 -11.89 17.96
CA GLY A 371 -24.62 -10.98 17.51
C GLY A 371 -24.89 -10.37 16.13
N ARG A 372 -25.55 -11.11 15.20
CA ARG A 372 -26.00 -10.52 13.93
C ARG A 372 -27.06 -9.44 14.14
N SER A 373 -28.03 -9.66 15.04
CA SER A 373 -29.05 -8.65 15.34
C SER A 373 -28.44 -7.37 15.92
N GLU A 374 -27.49 -7.52 16.85
CA GLU A 374 -26.74 -6.38 17.42
C GLU A 374 -25.90 -5.66 16.35
N LEU A 375 -25.28 -6.39 15.42
CA LEU A 375 -24.57 -5.78 14.29
C LEU A 375 -25.49 -4.99 13.36
N LEU A 376 -26.69 -5.51 13.06
CA LEU A 376 -27.69 -4.81 12.24
C LEU A 376 -28.20 -3.55 12.93
N GLU A 377 -28.34 -3.55 14.24
CA GLU A 377 -28.68 -2.38 15.02
C GLU A 377 -27.58 -1.29 14.92
N LEU A 378 -26.30 -1.65 15.08
CA LEU A 378 -25.19 -0.74 14.86
C LEU A 378 -25.17 -0.20 13.40
N ALA A 379 -25.38 -1.07 12.42
CA ALA A 379 -25.40 -0.69 11.00
C ALA A 379 -26.56 0.24 10.65
N SER A 380 -27.70 0.15 11.38
CA SER A 380 -28.86 1.04 11.16
C SER A 380 -28.52 2.51 11.40
N GLN A 381 -27.48 2.78 12.17
CA GLN A 381 -27.03 4.13 12.52
C GLN A 381 -25.65 4.47 11.92
N ALA A 382 -25.08 3.63 11.08
CA ALA A 382 -23.76 3.84 10.52
C ALA A 382 -23.82 4.51 9.12
N ASP A 383 -22.74 5.16 8.75
CA ASP A 383 -22.54 5.69 7.40
C ASP A 383 -21.87 4.67 6.48
N VAL A 384 -20.98 3.85 7.03
CA VAL A 384 -20.20 2.85 6.32
C VAL A 384 -20.20 1.52 7.09
N PHE A 385 -20.38 0.41 6.38
CA PHE A 385 -20.04 -0.93 6.85
C PHE A 385 -18.88 -1.45 6.01
N LEU A 386 -17.72 -1.67 6.64
CA LEU A 386 -16.49 -2.13 6.00
C LEU A 386 -16.14 -3.54 6.45
N HIS A 387 -15.89 -4.44 5.50
CA HIS A 387 -15.37 -5.77 5.79
C HIS A 387 -14.36 -6.27 4.75
N ASN A 388 -13.51 -7.24 5.15
CA ASN A 388 -12.58 -7.94 4.28
C ASN A 388 -12.69 -9.47 4.42
N TRP A 389 -13.91 -9.97 4.60
CA TRP A 389 -14.17 -11.40 4.76
C TRP A 389 -13.87 -12.19 3.48
N ALA A 390 -13.63 -13.49 3.65
CA ALA A 390 -13.48 -14.39 2.50
C ALA A 390 -14.73 -14.37 1.61
N PRO A 391 -14.59 -14.61 0.29
CA PRO A 391 -15.72 -14.70 -0.62
C PRO A 391 -16.81 -15.65 -0.12
N GLY A 392 -18.08 -15.23 -0.24
CA GLY A 392 -19.26 -15.98 0.23
C GLY A 392 -19.55 -15.87 1.74
N LYS A 393 -18.62 -15.37 2.55
CA LYS A 393 -18.82 -15.30 4.01
C LYS A 393 -19.93 -14.32 4.42
N ALA A 394 -20.08 -13.22 3.69
CA ALA A 394 -21.17 -12.28 3.92
C ALA A 394 -22.54 -12.92 3.70
N ALA A 395 -22.70 -13.73 2.64
CA ALA A 395 -23.92 -14.48 2.36
C ALA A 395 -24.21 -15.53 3.45
N GLU A 396 -23.19 -16.30 3.87
CA GLU A 396 -23.29 -17.28 4.96
C GLU A 396 -23.79 -16.64 6.26
N LEU A 397 -23.34 -15.42 6.54
CA LEU A 397 -23.72 -14.66 7.73
C LEU A 397 -25.04 -13.91 7.58
N CYS A 398 -25.67 -13.87 6.40
CA CYS A 398 -26.82 -13.01 6.07
C CYS A 398 -26.51 -11.52 6.35
N LEU A 399 -25.32 -11.08 5.95
CA LEU A 399 -24.78 -9.72 6.11
C LEU A 399 -24.27 -9.16 4.77
N GLU A 400 -24.94 -9.51 3.66
CA GLU A 400 -24.67 -8.91 2.36
C GLU A 400 -25.24 -7.48 2.27
N HIS A 401 -24.84 -6.74 1.25
CA HIS A 401 -25.35 -5.39 1.00
C HIS A 401 -26.88 -5.30 1.10
N ALA A 402 -27.61 -6.25 0.49
CA ALA A 402 -29.07 -6.28 0.52
C ALA A 402 -29.65 -6.46 1.93
N ASP A 403 -28.96 -7.17 2.82
CA ASP A 403 -29.40 -7.38 4.19
C ASP A 403 -29.27 -6.12 5.03
N LEU A 404 -28.12 -5.42 4.90
CA LEU A 404 -27.87 -4.17 5.60
C LEU A 404 -28.70 -3.01 5.04
N ALA A 405 -28.95 -2.97 3.73
CA ALA A 405 -29.77 -1.95 3.09
C ALA A 405 -31.25 -1.98 3.56
N ARG A 406 -31.73 -3.13 4.07
CA ARG A 406 -33.09 -3.21 4.67
C ARG A 406 -33.20 -2.40 5.96
N VAL A 407 -32.13 -2.32 6.74
CA VAL A 407 -32.11 -1.56 8.01
C VAL A 407 -31.59 -0.14 7.82
N ASN A 408 -30.73 0.07 6.81
CA ASN A 408 -30.18 1.40 6.49
C ASN A 408 -29.93 1.55 4.99
N PRO A 409 -30.92 2.08 4.24
CA PRO A 409 -30.77 2.29 2.79
C PRO A 409 -29.70 3.31 2.41
N ALA A 410 -29.27 4.17 3.33
CA ALA A 410 -28.25 5.19 3.12
C ALA A 410 -26.82 4.69 3.41
N LEU A 411 -26.66 3.45 3.88
CA LEU A 411 -25.38 2.85 4.22
C LEU A 411 -24.51 2.65 2.97
N ILE A 412 -23.23 3.03 3.08
CA ILE A 412 -22.21 2.61 2.12
C ILE A 412 -21.68 1.24 2.57
N TYR A 413 -21.93 0.22 1.76
CA TYR A 413 -21.38 -1.13 1.98
C TYR A 413 -20.04 -1.24 1.29
N ALA A 414 -18.96 -1.43 2.04
CA ALA A 414 -17.60 -1.48 1.53
C ALA A 414 -16.98 -2.87 1.71
N TYR A 415 -16.50 -3.46 0.63
CA TYR A 415 -15.78 -4.72 0.62
C TYR A 415 -14.34 -4.53 0.14
N ALA A 416 -13.39 -4.92 0.98
CA ALA A 416 -11.96 -4.90 0.68
C ALA A 416 -11.46 -6.35 0.45
N GLY A 417 -11.55 -6.82 -0.80
CA GLY A 417 -11.24 -8.20 -1.17
C GLY A 417 -9.81 -8.41 -1.68
N GLY A 418 -9.47 -9.65 -2.00
CA GLY A 418 -8.19 -10.01 -2.62
C GLY A 418 -8.25 -9.97 -4.15
N TRP A 419 -9.13 -10.76 -4.75
CA TRP A 419 -9.19 -11.03 -6.19
C TRP A 419 -10.22 -10.19 -6.98
N GLY A 420 -11.05 -9.41 -6.30
CA GLY A 420 -12.16 -8.69 -6.94
C GLY A 420 -13.21 -9.65 -7.52
N GLU A 421 -13.60 -9.43 -8.78
CA GLU A 421 -14.64 -10.23 -9.46
C GLU A 421 -14.11 -11.52 -10.11
N GLN A 422 -12.84 -11.85 -9.99
CA GLN A 422 -12.19 -13.02 -10.59
C GLN A 422 -12.67 -14.32 -9.93
N ARG A 423 -13.78 -14.87 -10.42
CA ARG A 423 -14.45 -16.04 -9.82
C ARG A 423 -13.56 -17.28 -9.74
N ASP A 424 -12.75 -17.52 -10.76
CA ASP A 424 -11.85 -18.69 -10.78
C ASP A 424 -10.75 -18.60 -9.74
N LEU A 425 -10.31 -17.37 -9.41
CA LEU A 425 -9.30 -17.11 -8.39
C LEU A 425 -9.87 -17.11 -6.96
N GLN A 426 -11.19 -16.91 -6.78
CA GLN A 426 -11.80 -16.84 -5.46
C GLN A 426 -11.68 -18.13 -4.62
N ARG A 427 -11.31 -19.25 -5.25
CA ARG A 427 -10.97 -20.50 -4.56
C ARG A 427 -9.62 -20.46 -3.86
N MET A 428 -8.74 -19.55 -4.26
CA MET A 428 -7.45 -19.33 -3.62
C MET A 428 -7.55 -18.17 -2.62
N PRO A 429 -6.83 -18.21 -1.49
CA PRO A 429 -6.72 -17.05 -0.60
C PRO A 429 -6.16 -15.85 -1.38
N GLY A 430 -6.92 -14.75 -1.41
CA GLY A 430 -6.48 -13.50 -2.04
C GLY A 430 -5.59 -12.71 -1.09
N THR A 431 -4.42 -13.27 -0.74
CA THR A 431 -3.44 -12.61 0.12
C THR A 431 -2.47 -11.77 -0.68
N ASP A 432 -1.75 -10.88 -0.01
CA ASP A 432 -0.74 -10.00 -0.60
C ASP A 432 0.22 -10.77 -1.54
N PHE A 433 0.87 -11.83 -1.03
CA PHE A 433 1.91 -12.57 -1.77
C PHE A 433 1.35 -13.31 -2.98
N MET A 434 0.16 -13.89 -2.87
CA MET A 434 -0.51 -14.55 -4.00
C MET A 434 -0.88 -13.55 -5.09
N VAL A 435 -1.35 -12.35 -4.69
CA VAL A 435 -1.68 -11.30 -5.65
C VAL A 435 -0.42 -10.69 -6.25
N GLN A 436 0.65 -10.48 -5.48
CA GLN A 436 1.95 -10.07 -6.05
C GLN A 436 2.43 -11.04 -7.14
N ALA A 437 2.34 -12.36 -6.88
CA ALA A 437 2.74 -13.39 -7.84
C ALA A 437 1.88 -13.37 -9.12
N TYR A 438 0.56 -13.32 -8.96
CA TYR A 438 -0.39 -13.38 -10.07
C TYR A 438 -0.38 -12.13 -10.94
N SER A 439 -0.33 -10.94 -10.32
CA SER A 439 -0.49 -9.65 -11.00
C SER A 439 0.72 -9.19 -11.81
N GLY A 440 1.88 -9.83 -11.63
CA GLY A 440 3.15 -9.40 -12.21
C GLY A 440 3.93 -8.40 -11.35
N VAL A 441 3.39 -7.92 -10.23
CA VAL A 441 4.10 -7.02 -9.30
C VAL A 441 5.37 -7.67 -8.77
N ALA A 442 5.31 -8.96 -8.40
CA ALA A 442 6.49 -9.69 -7.90
C ALA A 442 7.65 -9.70 -8.91
N SER A 443 7.36 -9.89 -10.20
CA SER A 443 8.39 -9.87 -11.24
C SER A 443 8.96 -8.46 -11.50
N GLN A 444 8.16 -7.41 -11.34
CA GLN A 444 8.65 -6.02 -11.44
C GLN A 444 9.59 -5.68 -10.28
N ILE A 445 9.22 -6.04 -9.05
CA ILE A 445 10.06 -5.87 -7.87
C ILE A 445 11.36 -6.66 -8.04
N ALA A 446 11.28 -7.95 -8.42
CA ALA A 446 12.46 -8.81 -8.62
C ALA A 446 13.47 -8.20 -9.59
N ARG A 447 13.00 -7.67 -10.71
CA ARG A 447 13.85 -7.10 -11.77
C ARG A 447 14.69 -5.93 -11.28
N ARG A 448 14.15 -5.07 -10.41
CA ARG A 448 14.83 -3.84 -9.96
C ARG A 448 15.49 -3.97 -8.59
N SER A 449 15.00 -4.85 -7.73
CA SER A 449 15.58 -5.06 -6.40
C SER A 449 16.65 -6.15 -6.35
N ALA A 450 16.96 -6.79 -7.50
CA ALA A 450 17.82 -7.96 -7.59
C ALA A 450 17.40 -9.07 -6.58
N SER A 451 16.09 -9.28 -6.42
CA SER A 451 15.49 -10.31 -5.57
C SER A 451 14.99 -11.49 -6.42
N ALA A 452 14.72 -12.62 -5.77
CA ALA A 452 14.18 -13.80 -6.45
C ALA A 452 12.69 -13.66 -6.80
N GLY A 453 11.99 -12.69 -6.23
CA GLY A 453 10.55 -12.50 -6.40
C GLY A 453 10.08 -11.19 -5.80
N GLY A 454 8.82 -11.13 -5.40
CA GLY A 454 8.18 -9.96 -4.82
C GLY A 454 8.79 -9.49 -3.48
N SER A 455 8.04 -8.70 -2.77
CA SER A 455 8.43 -8.22 -1.45
C SER A 455 7.81 -9.10 -0.36
N LEU A 456 8.56 -9.40 0.69
CA LEU A 456 7.99 -9.93 1.93
C LEU A 456 7.40 -8.82 2.83
N PHE A 457 7.63 -7.57 2.49
CA PHE A 457 6.82 -6.45 2.95
C PHE A 457 5.46 -6.51 2.25
N THR A 458 4.37 -6.38 3.00
CA THR A 458 2.98 -6.52 2.50
C THR A 458 2.53 -5.28 1.71
N VAL A 459 3.16 -5.06 0.56
CA VAL A 459 3.00 -3.86 -0.29
C VAL A 459 1.56 -3.67 -0.76
N LEU A 460 0.88 -4.77 -1.11
CA LEU A 460 -0.48 -4.70 -1.64
C LEU A 460 -1.53 -4.59 -0.55
N ASP A 461 -1.31 -5.18 0.64
CA ASP A 461 -2.21 -5.00 1.78
C ASP A 461 -2.28 -3.52 2.20
N VAL A 462 -1.13 -2.84 2.24
CA VAL A 462 -1.07 -1.41 2.57
C VAL A 462 -1.72 -0.57 1.47
N LEU A 463 -1.31 -0.75 0.22
CA LEU A 463 -1.90 -0.01 -0.90
C LEU A 463 -3.40 -0.32 -1.04
N GLY A 464 -3.80 -1.58 -0.83
CA GLY A 464 -5.20 -2.01 -0.84
C GLY A 464 -6.05 -1.34 0.24
N GLY A 465 -5.48 -1.10 1.44
CA GLY A 465 -6.14 -0.33 2.50
C GLY A 465 -6.34 1.13 2.11
N VAL A 466 -5.33 1.78 1.52
CA VAL A 466 -5.41 3.14 1.00
C VAL A 466 -6.44 3.24 -0.13
N VAL A 467 -6.41 2.30 -1.08
CA VAL A 467 -7.38 2.21 -2.19
C VAL A 467 -8.81 1.99 -1.68
N ALA A 468 -9.01 1.14 -0.67
CA ALA A 468 -10.32 0.92 -0.07
C ALA A 468 -10.88 2.21 0.55
N THR A 469 -10.05 2.93 1.32
CA THR A 469 -10.44 4.24 1.89
C THR A 469 -10.80 5.25 0.81
N GLN A 470 -10.04 5.29 -0.28
CA GLN A 470 -10.32 6.20 -1.41
C GLN A 470 -11.68 5.89 -2.05
N GLY A 471 -11.98 4.61 -2.28
CA GLY A 471 -13.28 4.17 -2.79
C GLY A 471 -14.44 4.52 -1.86
N ILE A 472 -14.25 4.32 -0.55
CA ILE A 472 -15.23 4.69 0.49
C ILE A 472 -15.47 6.20 0.49
N SER A 473 -14.40 7.01 0.48
CA SER A 473 -14.50 8.47 0.46
C SER A 473 -15.21 8.98 -0.80
N ALA A 474 -14.92 8.39 -1.97
CA ALA A 474 -15.61 8.70 -3.22
C ALA A 474 -17.11 8.31 -3.16
N ALA A 475 -17.45 7.16 -2.56
CA ALA A 475 -18.84 6.74 -2.38
C ALA A 475 -19.60 7.65 -1.40
N LEU A 476 -18.96 8.07 -0.31
CA LEU A 476 -19.52 9.04 0.65
C LEU A 476 -19.77 10.41 0.00
N LEU A 477 -18.81 10.90 -0.80
CA LEU A 477 -18.98 12.15 -1.54
C LEU A 477 -20.11 12.04 -2.58
N ARG A 478 -20.18 10.93 -3.35
CA ARG A 478 -21.28 10.65 -4.27
C ARG A 478 -22.64 10.65 -3.54
N ARG A 479 -22.71 9.98 -2.38
CA ARG A 479 -23.92 9.96 -1.56
C ARG A 479 -24.33 11.37 -1.14
N ALA A 480 -23.37 12.17 -0.69
CA ALA A 480 -23.64 13.54 -0.24
C ALA A 480 -24.10 14.46 -1.39
N LEU A 481 -23.55 14.31 -2.60
CA LEU A 481 -23.88 15.15 -3.76
C LEU A 481 -25.16 14.71 -4.49
N LYS A 482 -25.35 13.39 -4.64
CA LYS A 482 -26.40 12.82 -5.54
C LYS A 482 -27.50 12.08 -4.79
N GLY A 483 -27.36 11.87 -3.47
CA GLY A 483 -28.28 11.04 -2.73
C GLY A 483 -28.17 9.54 -3.02
N GLU A 484 -27.08 9.09 -3.63
CA GLU A 484 -26.89 7.72 -4.07
C GLU A 484 -25.96 6.96 -3.11
N ALA A 485 -26.54 6.17 -2.22
CA ALA A 485 -25.81 5.16 -1.45
C ALA A 485 -25.63 3.88 -2.28
N GLY A 486 -24.95 2.89 -1.72
CA GLY A 486 -24.78 1.59 -2.35
C GLY A 486 -23.54 0.86 -1.91
N ARG A 487 -22.97 0.06 -2.82
CA ARG A 487 -21.80 -0.78 -2.54
C ARG A 487 -20.57 -0.26 -3.27
N VAL A 488 -19.44 -0.33 -2.60
CA VAL A 488 -18.11 -0.12 -3.19
C VAL A 488 -17.22 -1.32 -2.86
N ASP A 489 -16.70 -1.96 -3.89
CA ASP A 489 -15.74 -3.06 -3.78
C ASP A 489 -14.37 -2.58 -4.23
N SER A 490 -13.35 -2.97 -3.50
CA SER A 490 -11.94 -2.82 -3.87
C SER A 490 -11.22 -4.16 -3.72
N SER A 491 -10.03 -4.29 -4.34
CA SER A 491 -9.28 -5.54 -4.24
C SER A 491 -7.78 -5.32 -4.29
N LEU A 492 -7.02 -6.28 -3.76
CA LEU A 492 -5.56 -6.28 -3.89
C LEU A 492 -5.13 -6.40 -5.36
N LEU A 493 -5.87 -7.18 -6.18
CA LEU A 493 -5.57 -7.27 -7.62
C LEU A 493 -5.81 -5.93 -8.33
N GLY A 494 -6.84 -5.19 -7.95
CA GLY A 494 -7.08 -3.84 -8.43
C GLY A 494 -5.97 -2.88 -8.00
N ALA A 495 -5.54 -2.94 -6.74
CA ALA A 495 -4.42 -2.15 -6.21
C ALA A 495 -3.09 -2.48 -6.93
N ALA A 496 -2.82 -3.75 -7.20
CA ALA A 496 -1.66 -4.19 -7.98
C ALA A 496 -1.69 -3.66 -9.42
N THR A 497 -2.88 -3.66 -10.06
CA THR A 497 -3.07 -3.09 -11.40
C THR A 497 -2.86 -1.58 -11.39
N LEU A 498 -3.33 -0.87 -10.35
CA LEU A 498 -3.10 0.55 -10.18
C LEU A 498 -1.60 0.86 -10.05
N LEU A 499 -0.88 0.11 -9.22
CA LEU A 499 0.57 0.24 -9.01
C LEU A 499 1.37 0.05 -10.31
N CYS A 500 0.95 -0.87 -11.16
CA CYS A 500 1.60 -1.17 -12.43
C CYS A 500 0.87 -0.56 -13.65
N SER A 501 0.01 0.44 -13.46
CA SER A 501 -0.83 0.99 -14.54
C SER A 501 -0.01 1.57 -15.69
N GLU A 502 1.04 2.33 -15.42
CA GLU A 502 1.91 2.91 -16.45
C GLU A 502 2.64 1.85 -17.27
N PRO A 503 3.41 0.91 -16.68
CA PRO A 503 4.05 -0.13 -17.46
C PRO A 503 3.04 -1.05 -18.19
N LEU A 504 1.87 -1.32 -17.62
CA LEU A 504 0.83 -2.11 -18.30
C LEU A 504 0.25 -1.37 -19.52
N ARG A 505 0.01 -0.06 -19.42
CA ARG A 505 -0.45 0.77 -20.55
C ARG A 505 0.61 0.85 -21.64
N ALA A 506 1.88 1.08 -21.28
CA ALA A 506 2.98 1.10 -22.24
C ALA A 506 3.07 -0.22 -23.01
N LEU A 507 3.05 -1.35 -22.30
CA LEU A 507 3.08 -2.69 -22.92
C LEU A 507 1.86 -2.96 -23.81
N ARG A 508 0.66 -2.57 -23.38
CA ARG A 508 -0.57 -2.67 -24.19
C ARG A 508 -0.45 -1.88 -25.49
N ASP A 509 0.18 -0.72 -25.44
CA ASP A 509 0.41 0.14 -26.60
C ASP A 509 1.65 -0.28 -27.43
N GLY A 510 2.25 -1.44 -27.14
CA GLY A 510 3.43 -1.99 -27.83
C GLY A 510 4.73 -1.23 -27.54
N LYS A 511 4.79 -0.45 -26.46
CA LYS A 511 5.95 0.32 -26.04
C LYS A 511 6.68 -0.34 -24.89
N ALA A 512 7.99 -0.14 -24.81
CA ALA A 512 8.74 -0.48 -23.61
C ALA A 512 8.32 0.46 -22.46
N PRO A 513 8.13 -0.05 -21.22
CA PRO A 513 7.96 0.79 -20.06
C PRO A 513 9.14 1.76 -19.89
N ALA A 514 8.85 3.01 -19.57
CA ALA A 514 9.89 4.00 -19.31
C ALA A 514 10.69 3.62 -18.06
N GLU A 515 12.01 3.74 -18.16
CA GLU A 515 12.92 3.55 -17.04
C GLU A 515 13.76 4.80 -16.85
N PRO A 516 13.98 5.24 -15.60
CA PRO A 516 14.90 6.35 -15.36
C PRO A 516 16.32 5.94 -15.80
N PRO A 517 17.07 6.86 -16.43
CA PRO A 517 18.45 6.59 -16.88
C PRO A 517 19.39 6.16 -15.75
N VAL A 518 19.21 6.74 -14.56
CA VAL A 518 19.92 6.33 -13.34
C VAL A 518 18.89 6.24 -12.19
N ALA A 519 18.78 5.08 -11.58
CA ALA A 519 17.98 4.87 -10.37
C ALA A 519 18.59 3.72 -9.57
N GLY A 520 19.47 4.04 -8.65
CA GLY A 520 20.24 3.05 -7.91
C GLY A 520 20.54 3.43 -6.47
N VAL A 521 20.96 2.43 -5.71
CA VAL A 521 21.51 2.57 -4.36
C VAL A 521 22.98 2.15 -4.43
N TYR A 522 23.84 3.05 -4.03
CA TYR A 522 25.28 2.91 -4.20
C TYR A 522 25.99 2.94 -2.85
N PRO A 523 27.03 2.12 -2.64
CA PRO A 523 27.92 2.25 -1.51
C PRO A 523 28.76 3.52 -1.64
N THR A 524 29.04 4.15 -0.50
CA THR A 524 29.89 5.33 -0.38
C THR A 524 31.05 5.04 0.57
N ALA A 525 31.90 6.02 0.89
CA ALA A 525 32.92 5.82 1.92
C ALA A 525 32.33 5.44 3.28
N ALA A 526 31.13 5.92 3.60
CA ALA A 526 30.36 5.52 4.78
C ALA A 526 28.86 5.63 4.48
N GLY A 527 28.13 4.52 4.61
CA GLY A 527 26.71 4.41 4.35
C GLY A 527 26.36 4.19 2.87
N LEU A 528 25.05 4.20 2.59
CA LEU A 528 24.46 4.00 1.27
C LEU A 528 23.78 5.28 0.80
N LEU A 529 23.86 5.56 -0.50
CA LEU A 529 23.23 6.71 -1.14
C LEU A 529 22.31 6.24 -2.26
N ALA A 530 21.06 6.69 -2.23
CA ALA A 530 20.12 6.55 -3.33
C ALA A 530 20.21 7.76 -4.25
N ILE A 531 20.30 7.52 -5.57
CA ILE A 531 20.34 8.56 -6.61
C ILE A 531 19.30 8.23 -7.65
N GLU A 532 18.53 9.25 -8.07
CA GLU A 532 17.53 9.14 -9.12
C GLU A 532 17.69 10.26 -10.13
N CYS A 533 18.01 9.91 -11.40
CA CYS A 533 18.00 10.80 -12.54
C CYS A 533 16.93 10.33 -13.52
N ARG A 534 15.95 11.16 -13.83
CA ARG A 534 14.81 10.76 -14.67
C ARG A 534 14.94 11.16 -16.13
N ASN A 535 15.88 12.03 -16.46
CA ASN A 535 16.12 12.51 -17.81
C ASN A 535 17.62 12.66 -18.08
N SER A 536 17.97 13.00 -19.33
CA SER A 536 19.38 13.19 -19.75
C SER A 536 20.04 14.41 -19.12
N ALA A 537 19.27 15.45 -18.77
CA ALA A 537 19.82 16.64 -18.12
C ALA A 537 20.27 16.31 -16.68
N ASP A 538 19.48 15.52 -15.95
CA ASP A 538 19.87 15.03 -14.61
C ASP A 538 21.15 14.19 -14.68
N VAL A 539 21.28 13.31 -15.70
CA VAL A 539 22.50 12.52 -15.90
C VAL A 539 23.71 13.39 -16.15
N GLU A 540 23.56 14.45 -16.94
CA GLU A 540 24.65 15.40 -17.20
C GLU A 540 25.03 16.16 -15.93
N CYS A 541 24.07 16.62 -15.13
CA CYS A 541 24.33 17.21 -13.81
C CYS A 541 25.05 16.22 -12.87
N LEU A 542 24.67 14.93 -12.90
CA LEU A 542 25.34 13.89 -12.12
C LEU A 542 26.80 13.71 -12.55
N ARG A 543 27.08 13.71 -13.86
CA ARG A 543 28.46 13.62 -14.38
C ARG A 543 29.32 14.78 -13.91
N GLN A 544 28.78 16.00 -13.95
CA GLN A 544 29.46 17.19 -13.45
C GLN A 544 29.71 17.12 -11.95
N ALA A 545 28.72 16.72 -11.19
CA ALA A 545 28.85 16.58 -9.73
C ALA A 545 29.87 15.51 -9.30
N LEU A 546 30.03 14.45 -10.11
CA LEU A 546 30.99 13.37 -9.88
C LEU A 546 32.39 13.68 -10.45
N ASP A 547 32.57 14.85 -11.09
CA ASP A 547 33.81 15.22 -11.81
C ASP A 547 34.24 14.13 -12.83
N TYR A 548 33.23 13.53 -13.52
CA TYR A 548 33.44 12.42 -14.45
C TYR A 548 33.73 12.95 -15.86
N PRO A 549 34.77 12.43 -16.56
CA PRO A 549 35.18 12.97 -17.88
C PRO A 549 34.03 12.91 -18.91
N LEU A 550 33.80 14.00 -19.62
CA LEU A 550 32.73 14.13 -20.62
C LEU A 550 32.97 13.33 -21.91
N ASP A 551 34.22 12.90 -22.18
CA ASP A 551 34.64 12.25 -23.42
C ASP A 551 34.44 10.73 -23.42
N THR A 552 33.87 10.16 -22.38
CA THR A 552 33.56 8.72 -22.24
C THR A 552 32.10 8.43 -22.59
N GLU A 553 31.79 7.16 -22.92
CA GLU A 553 30.47 6.68 -23.36
C GLU A 553 29.25 7.40 -22.72
N PRO A 554 28.18 7.68 -23.47
CA PRO A 554 27.06 8.52 -23.03
C PRO A 554 26.28 7.97 -21.81
N ALA A 555 26.43 6.70 -21.46
CA ALA A 555 25.77 6.08 -20.31
C ALA A 555 26.74 5.89 -19.14
N LEU A 556 26.43 6.51 -17.99
CA LEU A 556 27.09 6.20 -16.72
C LEU A 556 26.67 4.79 -16.28
N ARG A 557 27.66 3.91 -16.05
CA ARG A 557 27.40 2.57 -15.50
C ARG A 557 27.40 2.62 -13.98
N ASP A 558 26.61 1.77 -13.36
CA ASP A 558 26.51 1.70 -11.88
C ASP A 558 27.86 1.51 -11.19
N GLU A 559 28.77 0.74 -11.79
CA GLU A 559 30.15 0.53 -11.29
C GLU A 559 30.97 1.83 -11.26
N GLN A 560 30.81 2.68 -12.27
CA GLN A 560 31.51 3.95 -12.37
C GLN A 560 30.98 4.94 -11.32
N ILE A 561 29.65 5.01 -11.16
CA ILE A 561 29.01 5.83 -10.13
C ILE A 561 29.50 5.38 -8.74
N ALA A 562 29.44 4.09 -8.45
CA ALA A 562 29.92 3.54 -7.17
C ALA A 562 31.39 3.86 -6.90
N HIS A 563 32.26 3.80 -7.92
CA HIS A 563 33.67 4.14 -7.79
C HIS A 563 33.89 5.61 -7.39
N CYS A 564 33.18 6.54 -8.04
CA CYS A 564 33.26 7.97 -7.70
C CYS A 564 32.75 8.24 -6.28
N LEU A 565 31.62 7.59 -5.89
CA LEU A 565 30.98 7.78 -4.61
C LEU A 565 31.80 7.24 -3.42
N ALA A 566 32.74 6.35 -3.65
CA ALA A 566 33.65 5.82 -2.61
C ALA A 566 34.56 6.88 -1.97
N SER A 567 34.63 8.11 -2.54
CA SER A 567 35.52 9.18 -2.08
C SER A 567 34.98 9.98 -0.89
N ARG A 568 33.68 9.95 -0.59
CA ARG A 568 33.02 10.70 0.49
C ARG A 568 31.94 9.84 1.14
N ASP A 569 31.47 10.22 2.35
CA ASP A 569 30.30 9.61 2.97
C ASP A 569 28.99 9.98 2.28
N ALA A 570 27.92 9.22 2.58
CA ALA A 570 26.63 9.38 1.93
C ALA A 570 25.99 10.74 2.20
N HIS A 571 26.18 11.33 3.37
CA HIS A 571 25.59 12.63 3.71
C HIS A 571 26.27 13.77 2.95
N ALA A 572 27.60 13.78 2.87
CA ALA A 572 28.34 14.76 2.09
C ALA A 572 28.00 14.69 0.59
N TRP A 573 27.80 13.48 0.06
CA TRP A 573 27.33 13.31 -1.31
C TRP A 573 25.90 13.78 -1.50
N GLN A 574 25.00 13.49 -0.56
CA GLN A 574 23.63 13.98 -0.61
C GLN A 574 23.58 15.50 -0.71
N GLU A 575 24.30 16.22 0.15
CA GLU A 575 24.35 17.67 0.14
C GLU A 575 24.89 18.21 -1.20
N LEU A 576 25.97 17.62 -1.70
CA LEU A 576 26.55 18.03 -2.99
C LEU A 576 25.58 17.80 -4.15
N LEU A 577 25.00 16.61 -4.28
CA LEU A 577 24.10 16.28 -5.37
C LEU A 577 22.82 17.12 -5.34
N GLN A 578 22.27 17.38 -4.15
CA GLN A 578 21.13 18.27 -3.99
C GLN A 578 21.45 19.73 -4.37
N ALA A 579 22.68 20.20 -4.16
CA ALA A 579 23.12 21.51 -4.63
C ALA A 579 23.17 21.61 -6.17
N PHE A 580 23.36 20.47 -6.85
CA PHE A 580 23.21 20.35 -8.32
C PHE A 580 21.76 20.15 -8.77
N GLY A 581 20.78 20.18 -7.85
CA GLY A 581 19.36 19.98 -8.15
C GLY A 581 18.95 18.53 -8.34
N LEU A 582 19.83 17.57 -8.01
CA LEU A 582 19.58 16.15 -8.21
C LEU A 582 18.79 15.53 -7.05
N ALA A 583 17.97 14.53 -7.35
CA ALA A 583 17.33 13.70 -6.35
C ALA A 583 18.35 12.70 -5.78
N ALA A 584 18.76 12.95 -4.54
CA ALA A 584 19.68 12.10 -3.79
C ALA A 584 19.32 12.08 -2.30
N ALA A 585 19.41 10.91 -1.68
CA ALA A 585 19.18 10.74 -0.24
C ALA A 585 20.01 9.60 0.34
N THR A 586 20.51 9.81 1.56
CA THR A 586 21.07 8.73 2.38
C THR A 586 20.02 7.67 2.66
N VAL A 587 20.43 6.40 2.68
CA VAL A 587 19.55 5.28 3.00
C VAL A 587 19.48 5.09 4.51
N THR A 588 18.29 5.14 5.06
CA THR A 588 18.04 4.81 6.46
C THR A 588 17.86 3.31 6.61
N GLU A 589 18.80 2.64 7.28
CA GLU A 589 18.74 1.20 7.53
C GLU A 589 18.16 0.86 8.92
N ASP A 590 18.31 1.76 9.88
CA ASP A 590 17.74 1.63 11.23
C ASP A 590 16.52 2.55 11.40
N LEU A 591 15.34 1.96 11.45
CA LEU A 591 14.08 2.70 11.60
C LEU A 591 14.00 3.51 12.90
N SER A 592 14.72 3.10 13.95
CA SER A 592 14.72 3.81 15.23
C SER A 592 15.35 5.21 15.14
N THR A 593 16.13 5.47 14.09
CA THR A 593 16.80 6.78 13.85
C THR A 593 15.96 7.76 13.04
N LEU A 594 14.81 7.37 12.49
CA LEU A 594 13.97 8.21 11.62
C LEU A 594 13.56 9.54 12.25
N HIS A 595 13.40 9.58 13.57
CA HIS A 595 13.08 10.82 14.32
C HIS A 595 14.20 11.87 14.27
N GLN A 596 15.41 11.49 13.87
CA GLN A 596 16.57 12.39 13.75
C GLN A 596 16.61 13.10 12.38
N ASP A 597 15.93 12.57 11.36
CA ASP A 597 15.83 13.22 10.07
C ASP A 597 14.72 14.28 10.07
N GLY A 598 15.08 15.55 10.03
CA GLY A 598 14.12 16.67 10.02
C GLY A 598 13.13 16.67 8.86
N ARG A 599 13.42 15.92 7.79
CA ARG A 599 12.52 15.73 6.64
C ARG A 599 11.40 14.71 6.92
N ILE A 600 11.64 13.79 7.86
CA ILE A 600 10.74 12.67 8.23
C ILE A 600 10.09 12.90 9.60
N ALA A 601 10.83 13.45 10.56
CA ALA A 601 10.37 13.64 11.93
C ALA A 601 8.97 14.29 12.08
N PRO A 602 8.57 15.27 11.23
CA PRO A 602 7.22 15.84 11.33
C PRO A 602 6.08 14.83 11.12
N CYS A 603 6.32 13.72 10.40
CA CYS A 603 5.35 12.63 10.22
C CYS A 603 5.23 11.72 11.44
N LEU A 604 6.10 11.85 12.43
CA LEU A 604 6.24 10.90 13.52
C LEU A 604 5.74 11.48 14.84
N HIS A 605 5.26 10.59 15.69
CA HIS A 605 4.89 10.86 17.07
C HIS A 605 5.43 9.75 17.96
N THR A 606 6.22 10.11 18.97
CA THR A 606 6.84 9.14 19.88
C THR A 606 6.18 9.23 21.25
N GLU A 607 5.66 8.12 21.70
CA GLU A 607 5.22 7.83 23.06
C GLU A 607 6.12 6.73 23.63
N ASP A 608 5.56 5.60 24.06
CA ASP A 608 6.35 4.41 24.44
C ASP A 608 7.06 3.77 23.22
N TYR A 609 6.56 4.02 22.03
CA TYR A 609 7.13 3.67 20.73
C TYR A 609 6.70 4.71 19.68
N THR A 610 7.31 4.65 18.51
CA THR A 610 7.06 5.64 17.46
C THR A 610 5.87 5.22 16.59
N LEU A 611 4.95 6.14 16.41
CA LEU A 611 3.75 6.05 15.57
C LEU A 611 3.83 7.03 14.42
N VAL A 612 3.10 6.76 13.36
CA VAL A 612 2.95 7.66 12.23
C VAL A 612 1.72 8.54 12.44
N LYS A 613 1.88 9.85 12.25
CA LYS A 613 0.79 10.82 12.30
C LYS A 613 -0.10 10.70 11.06
N SER A 614 -1.22 11.44 11.08
CA SER A 614 -2.06 11.61 9.90
C SER A 614 -1.23 12.06 8.68
N PRO A 615 -1.38 11.41 7.52
CA PRO A 615 -0.69 11.81 6.29
C PRO A 615 -1.25 13.10 5.68
N TRP A 616 -2.32 13.64 6.26
CA TRP A 616 -2.97 14.87 5.82
C TRP A 616 -2.79 16.00 6.82
N SER A 617 -2.66 17.23 6.32
CA SER A 617 -2.96 18.43 7.07
C SER A 617 -4.05 19.22 6.34
N PHE A 618 -5.04 19.70 7.10
CA PHE A 618 -6.17 20.49 6.61
C PHE A 618 -6.11 21.92 7.14
N THR A 619 -6.43 22.91 6.29
CA THR A 619 -6.57 24.31 6.67
C THR A 619 -7.74 24.97 5.97
#